data_9402bfca1c16749b6c5b0b437005d820
#
_entry.id   9402bfca1c16749b6c5b0b437005d820
#
_cell.length_a   1.000
_cell.length_b   1.000
_cell.length_c   1.000
_cell.angle_alpha   90.00
_cell.angle_beta   90.00
_cell.angle_gamma   90.00
#
_symmetry.space_group_name_H-M   'P 1'
#
loop_
_entity.id
_entity.type
_entity.pdbx_description
1 polymer ?
#
loop_
_entity_poly.entity_id
_entity_poly.type
_entity_poly.pdbx_seq_one_letter_code
_entity_poly.pdbx_strand_id
1 'polypeptide(L)'
;STVQTLAAYLDDEITAMPNLVTTAATTVGVLGSGSIAAGFGNIDNGASNITSGGLVSLDVDADADDVTGDSATGRLTLGAGQDLNLYHGGTNSYIVNDTGDLILKTGASDEDMIFQGNDGGSPVTALTLDMSAAGAATFNSTVAATGFIIGSANIGEAELEILDGLAATTAELTVIDGDTSATGTTVADADRVVMNDNGTMVQVAVTDLAAYFDDEIT
;
A
#
# COMPACT_ATOMS: atom_id res chain seq x y z
N SER A 1 -37.05 12.33 -64.56
CA SER A 1 -36.00 11.71 -63.75
C SER A 1 -36.60 10.63 -62.87
N THR A 2 -36.00 9.44 -62.87
CA THR A 2 -36.44 8.38 -61.96
C THR A 2 -35.91 8.57 -60.59
N VAL A 3 -36.53 7.92 -59.59
CA VAL A 3 -36.07 7.94 -58.18
C VAL A 3 -34.61 7.47 -58.09
N GLN A 4 -34.17 6.53 -58.94
CA GLN A 4 -32.80 6.05 -59.05
C GLN A 4 -31.81 7.12 -59.52
N THR A 5 -32.23 8.01 -60.47
CA THR A 5 -31.40 9.13 -60.94
C THR A 5 -31.23 10.18 -59.85
N LEU A 6 -32.27 10.39 -59.03
CA LEU A 6 -32.20 11.30 -57.88
C LEU A 6 -31.35 10.73 -56.77
N ALA A 7 -31.45 9.40 -56.52
CA ALA A 7 -30.61 8.72 -55.51
C ALA A 7 -29.14 8.78 -55.90
N ALA A 8 -28.78 8.51 -57.19
CA ALA A 8 -27.41 8.62 -57.66
C ALA A 8 -26.87 10.06 -57.61
N TYR A 9 -27.72 11.07 -57.91
CA TYR A 9 -27.35 12.47 -57.81
C TYR A 9 -27.08 12.86 -56.35
N LEU A 10 -27.91 12.41 -55.39
CA LEU A 10 -27.74 12.69 -53.98
C LEU A 10 -26.51 11.97 -53.38
N ASP A 11 -26.13 10.83 -53.94
CA ASP A 11 -24.96 10.06 -53.51
C ASP A 11 -23.64 10.72 -53.93
N ASP A 12 -23.60 11.36 -55.14
CA ASP A 12 -22.39 11.96 -55.68
C ASP A 12 -22.25 13.46 -55.40
N GLU A 13 -23.36 14.20 -55.33
CA GLU A 13 -23.37 15.68 -55.28
C GLU A 13 -23.58 16.26 -53.87
N ILE A 14 -24.05 15.48 -52.86
CA ILE A 14 -24.28 16.01 -51.51
C ILE A 14 -23.04 15.85 -50.67
N THR A 15 -22.17 16.85 -50.68
CA THR A 15 -20.96 16.91 -49.86
C THR A 15 -21.20 17.46 -48.44
N ALA A 16 -22.37 18.01 -48.19
CA ALA A 16 -22.73 18.50 -46.87
C ALA A 16 -24.23 18.47 -46.61
N MET A 17 -24.67 17.88 -45.54
CA MET A 17 -26.06 17.96 -45.04
C MET A 17 -26.09 18.63 -43.66
N PRO A 18 -26.05 19.96 -43.57
CA PRO A 18 -25.91 20.68 -42.31
C PRO A 18 -27.07 20.46 -41.32
N ASN A 19 -28.21 19.97 -41.81
CA ASN A 19 -29.42 19.75 -41.00
C ASN A 19 -30.01 18.34 -41.26
N LEU A 20 -29.15 17.30 -41.45
CA LEU A 20 -29.66 15.95 -41.61
C LEU A 20 -30.24 15.47 -40.27
N VAL A 21 -31.54 15.46 -40.16
CA VAL A 21 -32.27 14.82 -39.07
C VAL A 21 -32.75 13.46 -39.56
N THR A 22 -32.16 12.39 -39.07
CA THR A 22 -32.62 11.04 -39.35
C THR A 22 -33.11 10.37 -38.09
N THR A 23 -34.29 9.77 -38.18
CA THR A 23 -34.89 9.01 -37.05
C THR A 23 -34.33 7.60 -36.94
N ALA A 24 -33.65 7.11 -38.00
CA ALA A 24 -33.04 5.79 -38.03
C ALA A 24 -31.87 5.74 -39.02
N ALA A 25 -30.68 6.16 -38.62
CA ALA A 25 -29.47 5.84 -39.34
C ALA A 25 -28.94 4.51 -38.82
N THR A 26 -29.08 3.42 -39.58
CA THR A 26 -28.63 2.09 -39.19
C THR A 26 -27.18 1.82 -39.58
N THR A 27 -26.61 2.63 -40.48
CA THR A 27 -25.22 2.52 -40.93
C THR A 27 -24.68 3.91 -41.22
N VAL A 28 -23.62 4.30 -40.59
CA VAL A 28 -22.80 5.48 -40.91
C VAL A 28 -21.39 5.01 -41.21
N GLY A 29 -20.73 5.64 -42.18
CA GLY A 29 -19.32 5.36 -42.49
C GLY A 29 -18.41 5.90 -41.37
N VAL A 30 -17.09 5.98 -41.63
CA VAL A 30 -16.12 6.52 -40.73
C VAL A 30 -16.45 7.98 -40.42
N LEU A 31 -16.67 8.33 -39.15
CA LEU A 31 -16.78 9.69 -38.68
C LEU A 31 -15.36 10.28 -38.50
N GLY A 32 -14.82 10.90 -39.51
CA GLY A 32 -13.45 11.41 -39.54
C GLY A 32 -13.25 12.68 -38.70
N SER A 33 -14.32 13.41 -38.38
CA SER A 33 -14.32 14.60 -37.52
C SER A 33 -15.72 14.85 -36.96
N GLY A 34 -15.80 15.54 -35.86
CA GLY A 34 -17.05 15.89 -35.20
C GLY A 34 -16.99 15.73 -33.71
N SER A 35 -18.08 16.05 -33.04
CA SER A 35 -18.27 15.85 -31.60
C SER A 35 -19.57 15.11 -31.33
N ILE A 36 -19.61 14.33 -30.28
CA ILE A 36 -20.82 13.76 -29.69
C ILE A 36 -21.24 14.70 -28.58
N ALA A 37 -22.37 15.40 -28.78
CA ALA A 37 -22.85 16.38 -27.81
C ALA A 37 -23.65 15.70 -26.69
N ALA A 38 -24.00 16.49 -25.66
CA ALA A 38 -24.86 16.05 -24.57
C ALA A 38 -26.21 15.51 -25.09
N GLY A 39 -26.74 14.48 -24.43
CA GLY A 39 -27.97 13.80 -24.84
C GLY A 39 -27.75 12.57 -25.73
N PHE A 40 -26.48 12.24 -26.05
CA PHE A 40 -26.15 10.96 -26.65
C PHE A 40 -26.34 9.87 -25.58
N GLY A 41 -27.07 8.82 -25.91
CA GLY A 41 -27.33 7.71 -24.99
C GLY A 41 -26.10 6.83 -24.75
N ASN A 42 -26.30 5.63 -24.28
CA ASN A 42 -25.20 4.67 -24.10
C ASN A 42 -24.45 4.40 -25.41
N ILE A 43 -23.13 4.35 -25.32
CA ILE A 43 -22.27 3.91 -26.43
C ILE A 43 -21.91 2.46 -26.16
N ASP A 44 -22.52 1.54 -26.91
CA ASP A 44 -22.15 0.12 -26.94
C ASP A 44 -21.29 -0.13 -28.17
N ASN A 45 -20.00 -0.36 -27.97
CA ASN A 45 -19.05 -0.67 -29.04
C ASN A 45 -18.86 -2.18 -29.26
N GLY A 46 -19.66 -3.03 -28.60
CA GLY A 46 -19.56 -4.47 -28.66
C GLY A 46 -18.17 -4.99 -28.28
N ALA A 47 -17.55 -5.82 -29.09
CA ALA A 47 -16.21 -6.37 -28.86
C ALA A 47 -15.08 -5.46 -29.37
N SER A 48 -15.38 -4.23 -29.85
CA SER A 48 -14.39 -3.31 -30.40
C SER A 48 -13.68 -2.53 -29.29
N ASN A 49 -12.44 -2.11 -29.56
CA ASN A 49 -11.66 -1.30 -28.64
C ASN A 49 -12.09 0.18 -28.71
N ILE A 50 -11.96 0.88 -27.57
CA ILE A 50 -11.97 2.35 -27.51
C ILE A 50 -10.52 2.80 -27.38
N THR A 51 -10.01 3.55 -28.37
CA THR A 51 -8.67 4.13 -28.35
C THR A 51 -8.77 5.63 -28.24
N SER A 52 -8.15 6.21 -27.20
CA SER A 52 -8.08 7.65 -26.98
C SER A 52 -6.62 8.08 -26.94
N GLY A 53 -6.23 9.07 -27.76
CA GLY A 53 -4.95 9.75 -27.65
C GLY A 53 -4.97 10.96 -26.69
N GLY A 54 -6.14 11.22 -26.10
CA GLY A 54 -6.35 12.32 -25.16
C GLY A 54 -6.88 11.83 -23.81
N LEU A 55 -7.40 12.78 -23.04
CA LEU A 55 -7.99 12.52 -21.73
C LEU A 55 -9.35 11.82 -21.88
N VAL A 56 -9.60 10.82 -21.03
CA VAL A 56 -10.95 10.32 -20.73
C VAL A 56 -11.34 10.90 -19.37
N SER A 57 -12.33 11.80 -19.36
CA SER A 57 -12.81 12.47 -18.15
C SER A 57 -14.15 11.88 -17.72
N LEU A 58 -14.22 11.44 -16.48
CA LEU A 58 -15.44 11.11 -15.76
C LEU A 58 -15.60 12.20 -14.69
N ASP A 59 -16.36 13.25 -15.00
CA ASP A 59 -16.34 14.53 -14.29
C ASP A 59 -17.41 14.68 -13.17
N VAL A 60 -18.02 13.58 -12.80
CA VAL A 60 -19.00 13.54 -11.70
C VAL A 60 -18.37 12.86 -10.50
N ASP A 61 -18.41 13.51 -9.34
CA ASP A 61 -18.04 12.88 -8.08
C ASP A 61 -19.05 11.77 -7.74
N ALA A 62 -18.56 10.56 -7.51
CA ALA A 62 -19.38 9.46 -7.03
C ALA A 62 -19.66 9.66 -5.54
N ASP A 63 -20.86 9.34 -5.12
CA ASP A 63 -21.18 9.23 -3.69
C ASP A 63 -20.53 7.95 -3.16
N ALA A 64 -19.57 8.13 -2.25
CA ALA A 64 -18.67 7.07 -1.82
C ALA A 64 -18.46 7.08 -0.30
N ASP A 65 -19.41 7.62 0.45
CA ASP A 65 -19.24 7.84 1.88
C ASP A 65 -19.70 6.64 2.71
N ASP A 66 -20.40 5.67 2.13
CA ASP A 66 -20.80 4.46 2.81
C ASP A 66 -20.81 3.20 1.89
N VAL A 67 -21.00 2.07 2.51
CA VAL A 67 -21.06 0.76 1.85
C VAL A 67 -22.44 0.46 1.24
N THR A 68 -23.45 1.28 1.54
CA THR A 68 -24.83 1.09 1.11
C THR A 68 -25.38 2.38 0.50
N GLY A 69 -25.71 2.34 -0.77
CA GLY A 69 -26.30 3.47 -1.49
C GLY A 69 -25.35 4.24 -2.38
N ASP A 70 -24.11 3.78 -2.52
CA ASP A 70 -23.11 4.37 -3.43
C ASP A 70 -23.67 4.59 -4.83
N SER A 71 -23.46 5.78 -5.36
CA SER A 71 -23.83 6.11 -6.73
C SER A 71 -22.99 5.31 -7.72
N ALA A 72 -23.65 4.63 -8.66
CA ALA A 72 -22.99 3.95 -9.77
C ALA A 72 -22.47 4.90 -10.87
N THR A 73 -22.66 6.20 -10.72
CA THR A 73 -22.21 7.22 -11.68
C THR A 73 -20.80 7.71 -11.37
N GLY A 74 -20.12 8.25 -12.36
CA GLY A 74 -18.81 8.88 -12.18
C GLY A 74 -17.66 7.90 -11.85
N ARG A 75 -17.79 6.62 -12.19
CA ARG A 75 -16.78 5.61 -11.91
C ARG A 75 -16.40 4.76 -13.12
N LEU A 76 -15.16 4.29 -13.16
CA LEU A 76 -14.74 3.24 -14.07
C LEU A 76 -14.96 1.89 -13.38
N THR A 77 -15.80 1.05 -14.00
CA THR A 77 -16.06 -0.31 -13.49
C THR A 77 -15.48 -1.35 -14.44
N LEU A 78 -14.93 -2.41 -13.89
CA LEU A 78 -14.36 -3.54 -14.64
C LEU A 78 -14.97 -4.85 -14.12
N GLY A 79 -15.16 -5.80 -15.06
CA GLY A 79 -15.81 -7.08 -14.78
C GLY A 79 -17.31 -7.06 -15.06
N ALA A 80 -17.90 -8.24 -15.29
CA ALA A 80 -19.34 -8.38 -15.58
C ALA A 80 -20.21 -8.01 -14.36
N GLY A 81 -19.70 -8.21 -13.14
CA GLY A 81 -20.33 -7.83 -11.89
C GLY A 81 -19.99 -6.42 -11.43
N GLN A 82 -19.18 -5.67 -12.19
CA GLN A 82 -18.66 -4.36 -11.80
C GLN A 82 -17.84 -4.42 -10.49
N ASP A 83 -17.09 -5.50 -10.30
CA ASP A 83 -16.43 -5.82 -9.04
C ASP A 83 -15.22 -4.94 -8.72
N LEU A 84 -14.49 -4.44 -9.75
CA LEU A 84 -13.42 -3.46 -9.57
C LEU A 84 -13.91 -2.07 -9.94
N ASN A 85 -13.86 -1.14 -9.00
CA ASN A 85 -14.32 0.23 -9.15
C ASN A 85 -13.19 1.23 -8.88
N LEU A 86 -13.02 2.21 -9.76
CA LEU A 86 -12.13 3.36 -9.58
C LEU A 86 -12.97 4.63 -9.68
N TYR A 87 -12.93 5.47 -8.63
CA TYR A 87 -13.72 6.69 -8.59
C TYR A 87 -13.16 7.72 -7.61
N HIS A 88 -13.70 8.95 -7.69
CA HIS A 88 -13.43 10.03 -6.75
C HIS A 88 -14.75 10.44 -6.09
N GLY A 89 -14.77 10.52 -4.75
CA GLY A 89 -15.95 10.84 -3.95
C GLY A 89 -15.99 12.30 -3.46
N GLY A 90 -15.47 13.24 -4.26
CA GLY A 90 -15.41 14.66 -3.90
C GLY A 90 -14.25 15.04 -2.97
N THR A 91 -13.79 14.14 -2.14
CA THR A 91 -12.66 14.36 -1.23
C THR A 91 -11.57 13.32 -1.42
N ASN A 92 -11.92 12.06 -1.53
CA ASN A 92 -11.00 10.93 -1.61
C ASN A 92 -11.14 10.17 -2.94
N SER A 93 -10.05 9.55 -3.37
CA SER A 93 -10.03 8.61 -4.50
C SER A 93 -9.98 7.17 -4.00
N TYR A 94 -10.69 6.29 -4.67
CA TYR A 94 -10.89 4.90 -4.26
C TYR A 94 -10.55 3.93 -5.37
N ILE A 95 -9.93 2.81 -4.97
CA ILE A 95 -9.79 1.57 -5.74
C ILE A 95 -10.48 0.51 -4.90
N VAL A 96 -11.66 0.07 -5.30
CA VAL A 96 -12.47 -0.89 -4.56
C VAL A 96 -12.62 -2.17 -5.35
N ASN A 97 -12.34 -3.31 -4.72
CA ASN A 97 -12.54 -4.64 -5.27
C ASN A 97 -13.55 -5.38 -4.40
N ASP A 98 -14.73 -5.68 -4.95
CA ASP A 98 -15.86 -6.24 -4.22
C ASP A 98 -15.83 -7.77 -4.14
N THR A 99 -15.04 -8.44 -4.98
CA THR A 99 -14.93 -9.91 -4.98
C THR A 99 -13.49 -10.36 -5.21
N GLY A 100 -13.06 -11.41 -4.45
CA GLY A 100 -11.73 -11.98 -4.55
C GLY A 100 -10.63 -11.04 -4.02
N ASP A 101 -9.39 -11.29 -4.41
CA ASP A 101 -8.22 -10.51 -3.99
C ASP A 101 -7.95 -9.33 -4.93
N LEU A 102 -7.52 -8.19 -4.38
CA LEU A 102 -6.93 -7.11 -5.14
C LEU A 102 -5.41 -7.35 -5.24
N ILE A 103 -4.93 -7.72 -6.42
CA ILE A 103 -3.52 -7.98 -6.67
C ILE A 103 -2.89 -6.78 -7.37
N LEU A 104 -1.97 -6.10 -6.68
CA LEU A 104 -1.10 -5.09 -7.27
C LEU A 104 0.24 -5.74 -7.58
N LYS A 105 0.66 -5.72 -8.86
CA LYS A 105 1.87 -6.40 -9.30
C LYS A 105 2.67 -5.53 -10.26
N THR A 106 3.97 -5.33 -9.97
CA THR A 106 4.92 -4.89 -10.98
C THR A 106 5.35 -6.10 -11.82
N GLY A 107 5.35 -5.99 -13.14
CA GLY A 107 5.67 -7.10 -14.04
C GLY A 107 7.10 -7.06 -14.61
N ALA A 108 7.80 -5.96 -14.44
CA ALA A 108 9.21 -5.83 -14.82
C ALA A 108 10.10 -6.52 -13.79
N SER A 109 11.23 -7.10 -14.24
CA SER A 109 12.19 -7.76 -13.35
C SER A 109 12.90 -6.73 -12.50
N ASP A 110 13.01 -7.01 -11.20
CA ASP A 110 13.74 -6.23 -10.20
C ASP A 110 13.21 -4.80 -9.97
N GLU A 111 12.02 -4.47 -10.55
CA GLU A 111 11.37 -3.18 -10.32
C GLU A 111 10.45 -3.22 -9.10
N ASP A 112 10.53 -2.20 -8.27
CA ASP A 112 9.89 -2.12 -6.96
C ASP A 112 8.43 -1.67 -6.98
N MET A 113 7.70 -1.97 -5.91
CA MET A 113 6.45 -1.28 -5.58
C MET A 113 6.71 -0.16 -4.59
N ILE A 114 6.38 1.07 -4.98
CA ILE A 114 6.69 2.27 -4.24
C ILE A 114 5.41 3.02 -3.86
N PHE A 115 5.25 3.32 -2.57
CA PHE A 115 4.16 4.15 -2.05
C PHE A 115 4.70 5.52 -1.68
N GLN A 116 4.18 6.55 -2.36
CA GLN A 116 4.60 7.93 -2.18
C GLN A 116 3.45 8.80 -1.73
N GLY A 117 3.78 9.82 -0.95
CA GLY A 117 2.89 10.87 -0.55
C GLY A 117 3.54 12.24 -0.71
N ASN A 118 2.84 13.27 -0.22
CA ASN A 118 3.33 14.64 -0.18
C ASN A 118 3.35 15.11 1.29
N ASP A 119 4.50 15.57 1.74
CA ASP A 119 4.66 16.20 3.04
C ASP A 119 5.08 17.65 2.88
N GLY A 120 4.18 18.57 3.18
CA GLY A 120 4.44 20.01 3.12
C GLY A 120 4.83 20.53 1.73
N GLY A 121 4.39 19.88 0.64
CA GLY A 121 4.72 20.26 -0.74
C GLY A 121 5.89 19.48 -1.36
N SER A 122 6.51 18.57 -0.62
CA SER A 122 7.61 17.73 -1.09
C SER A 122 7.17 16.26 -1.23
N PRO A 123 7.54 15.58 -2.34
CA PRO A 123 7.25 14.15 -2.48
C PRO A 123 8.08 13.34 -1.47
N VAL A 124 7.43 12.40 -0.79
CA VAL A 124 8.06 11.47 0.17
C VAL A 124 7.71 10.04 -0.21
N THR A 125 8.71 9.18 -0.32
CA THR A 125 8.51 7.72 -0.39
C THR A 125 8.27 7.20 1.02
N ALA A 126 7.07 6.71 1.30
CA ALA A 126 6.72 6.20 2.63
C ALA A 126 7.09 4.73 2.81
N LEU A 127 6.92 3.92 1.76
CA LEU A 127 7.21 2.49 1.75
C LEU A 127 7.74 2.07 0.38
N THR A 128 8.79 1.27 0.38
CA THR A 128 9.29 0.54 -0.79
C THR A 128 9.22 -0.96 -0.51
N LEU A 129 8.67 -1.73 -1.45
CA LEU A 129 8.78 -3.18 -1.49
C LEU A 129 9.78 -3.53 -2.60
N ASP A 130 10.99 -3.91 -2.18
CA ASP A 130 12.13 -4.21 -3.07
C ASP A 130 11.99 -5.63 -3.63
N MET A 131 11.65 -5.76 -4.92
CA MET A 131 11.45 -7.06 -5.55
C MET A 131 12.77 -7.77 -5.84
N SER A 132 13.88 -7.04 -6.01
CA SER A 132 15.21 -7.61 -6.16
C SER A 132 15.71 -8.26 -4.86
N ALA A 133 15.19 -7.80 -3.72
CA ALA A 133 15.44 -8.35 -2.38
C ALA A 133 14.29 -9.22 -1.87
N ALA A 134 13.62 -9.95 -2.77
CA ALA A 134 12.51 -10.87 -2.44
C ALA A 134 11.32 -10.21 -1.73
N GLY A 135 11.03 -8.95 -2.02
CA GLY A 135 9.94 -8.20 -1.44
C GLY A 135 10.24 -7.59 -0.06
N ALA A 136 11.53 -7.35 0.23
CA ALA A 136 11.91 -6.66 1.45
C ALA A 136 11.21 -5.30 1.55
N ALA A 137 10.64 -5.01 2.72
CA ALA A 137 9.92 -3.76 2.97
C ALA A 137 10.80 -2.74 3.70
N THR A 138 10.96 -1.56 3.11
CA THR A 138 11.66 -0.43 3.72
C THR A 138 10.68 0.72 3.98
N PHE A 139 10.52 1.08 5.25
CA PHE A 139 9.74 2.23 5.69
C PHE A 139 10.64 3.44 5.89
N ASN A 140 10.20 4.60 5.43
CA ASN A 140 10.96 5.86 5.58
C ASN A 140 10.99 6.39 7.02
N SER A 141 10.11 5.91 7.88
CA SER A 141 9.99 6.33 9.27
C SER A 141 9.60 5.13 10.15
N THR A 142 9.06 5.39 11.33
CA THR A 142 8.63 4.39 12.29
C THR A 142 7.44 3.57 11.79
N VAL A 143 7.36 2.33 12.25
CA VAL A 143 6.20 1.45 12.07
C VAL A 143 5.45 1.38 13.41
N ALA A 144 4.20 1.85 13.44
CA ALA A 144 3.31 1.63 14.57
C ALA A 144 2.59 0.29 14.37
N ALA A 145 2.87 -0.67 15.23
CA ALA A 145 2.29 -2.01 15.19
C ALA A 145 2.02 -2.51 16.62
N THR A 146 1.09 -3.44 16.77
CA THR A 146 0.82 -4.10 18.04
C THR A 146 1.82 -5.24 18.35
N GLY A 147 2.61 -5.63 17.38
CA GLY A 147 3.65 -6.63 17.49
C GLY A 147 4.21 -7.08 16.15
N PHE A 148 5.26 -7.87 16.18
CA PHE A 148 5.90 -8.47 15.02
C PHE A 148 5.93 -9.99 15.16
N ILE A 149 5.58 -10.71 14.10
CA ILE A 149 5.67 -12.17 14.05
C ILE A 149 6.81 -12.54 13.11
N ILE A 150 7.82 -13.24 13.64
CA ILE A 150 8.97 -13.75 12.88
C ILE A 150 8.98 -15.27 13.00
N GLY A 151 8.55 -15.96 11.95
CA GLY A 151 8.33 -17.41 12.00
C GLY A 151 7.21 -17.74 12.99
N SER A 152 7.50 -18.48 14.06
CA SER A 152 6.56 -18.78 15.16
C SER A 152 6.72 -17.85 16.38
N ALA A 153 7.74 -16.98 16.38
CA ALA A 153 7.94 -16.01 17.46
C ALA A 153 7.03 -14.80 17.26
N ASN A 154 6.23 -14.49 18.29
CA ASN A 154 5.46 -13.27 18.35
C ASN A 154 6.14 -12.33 19.36
N ILE A 155 6.55 -11.15 18.92
CA ILE A 155 7.16 -10.11 19.75
C ILE A 155 6.14 -9.00 19.90
N GLY A 156 5.43 -8.99 21.02
CA GLY A 156 4.45 -7.98 21.35
C GLY A 156 5.06 -6.77 22.07
N GLU A 157 4.20 -5.86 22.50
CA GLU A 157 4.59 -4.65 23.22
C GLU A 157 5.35 -4.98 24.51
N ALA A 158 4.86 -5.94 25.29
CA ALA A 158 5.47 -6.32 26.58
C ALA A 158 6.90 -6.85 26.44
N GLU A 159 7.19 -7.63 25.39
CA GLU A 159 8.56 -8.12 25.12
C GLU A 159 9.48 -6.98 24.68
N LEU A 160 8.97 -6.01 23.89
CA LEU A 160 9.73 -4.85 23.46
C LEU A 160 9.96 -3.86 24.60
N GLU A 161 9.00 -3.67 25.51
CA GLU A 161 9.16 -2.84 26.72
C GLU A 161 10.27 -3.35 27.63
N ILE A 162 10.50 -4.67 27.70
CA ILE A 162 11.62 -5.25 28.47
C ILE A 162 12.97 -4.80 27.88
N LEU A 163 13.05 -4.61 26.56
CA LEU A 163 14.27 -4.19 25.86
C LEU A 163 14.41 -2.67 25.82
N ASP A 164 13.30 -1.92 25.96
CA ASP A 164 13.34 -0.46 26.00
C ASP A 164 14.02 0.00 27.29
N GLY A 165 15.07 0.82 27.15
CA GLY A 165 15.88 1.27 28.26
C GLY A 165 16.91 0.26 28.78
N LEU A 166 17.04 -0.94 28.20
CA LEU A 166 18.10 -1.89 28.53
C LEU A 166 19.47 -1.29 28.15
N ALA A 167 20.25 -0.92 29.17
CA ALA A 167 21.58 -0.33 29.00
C ALA A 167 22.70 -1.38 28.85
N ALA A 168 22.39 -2.68 29.02
CA ALA A 168 23.37 -3.75 28.90
C ALA A 168 23.88 -3.88 27.46
N THR A 169 25.19 -3.92 27.30
CA THR A 169 25.84 -4.17 26.01
C THR A 169 25.76 -5.64 25.66
N THR A 170 25.94 -5.96 24.37
CA THR A 170 26.02 -7.37 23.91
C THR A 170 27.13 -8.15 24.63
N ALA A 171 28.27 -7.50 24.92
CA ALA A 171 29.37 -8.13 25.66
C ALA A 171 28.97 -8.49 27.09
N GLU A 172 28.24 -7.62 27.78
CA GLU A 172 27.73 -7.90 29.13
C GLU A 172 26.68 -9.01 29.16
N LEU A 173 25.78 -9.04 28.20
CA LEU A 173 24.80 -10.13 28.05
C LEU A 173 25.49 -11.47 27.75
N THR A 174 26.53 -11.49 26.93
CA THR A 174 27.30 -12.69 26.62
C THR A 174 28.04 -13.25 27.84
N VAL A 175 28.51 -12.35 28.74
CA VAL A 175 29.11 -12.77 30.02
C VAL A 175 28.07 -13.42 30.94
N ILE A 176 26.84 -12.87 30.97
CA ILE A 176 25.74 -13.45 31.79
C ILE A 176 25.30 -14.81 31.25
N ASP A 177 25.32 -15.01 29.93
CA ASP A 177 25.00 -16.28 29.26
C ASP A 177 26.03 -17.39 29.58
N GLY A 178 27.25 -17.02 29.98
CA GLY A 178 28.29 -17.94 30.44
C GLY A 178 29.03 -18.68 29.32
N ASP A 179 28.79 -18.34 28.06
CA ASP A 179 29.45 -18.95 26.89
C ASP A 179 30.82 -18.31 26.56
N THR A 180 31.35 -17.51 27.46
CA THR A 180 32.67 -16.89 27.35
C THR A 180 33.66 -17.49 28.34
N SER A 181 34.92 -17.67 27.89
CA SER A 181 36.00 -18.09 28.80
C SER A 181 36.15 -17.10 29.95
N ALA A 182 36.36 -17.61 31.16
CA ALA A 182 36.66 -16.77 32.30
C ALA A 182 37.89 -15.90 32.04
N THR A 183 37.76 -14.59 32.30
CA THR A 183 38.91 -13.69 32.25
C THR A 183 39.57 -13.65 33.62
N GLY A 184 40.91 -13.82 33.65
CA GLY A 184 41.68 -13.60 34.86
C GLY A 184 41.58 -12.12 35.24
N THR A 185 40.85 -11.80 36.32
CA THR A 185 40.79 -10.45 36.89
C THR A 185 41.24 -10.52 38.34
N THR A 186 41.87 -9.45 38.83
CA THR A 186 42.14 -9.31 40.26
C THR A 186 40.86 -8.75 40.90
N VAL A 187 40.31 -9.51 41.85
CA VAL A 187 39.14 -9.05 42.63
C VAL A 187 39.56 -7.91 43.55
N ALA A 188 38.86 -6.81 43.55
CA ALA A 188 39.10 -5.62 44.34
C ALA A 188 37.84 -5.25 45.15
N ASP A 189 38.01 -4.48 46.20
CA ASP A 189 36.91 -4.04 47.10
C ASP A 189 35.80 -3.26 46.35
N ALA A 190 36.14 -2.62 45.25
CA ALA A 190 35.21 -1.88 44.42
C ALA A 190 34.34 -2.77 43.52
N ASP A 191 34.68 -4.07 43.34
CA ASP A 191 33.96 -4.98 42.48
C ASP A 191 32.58 -5.35 43.06
N ARG A 192 31.70 -5.84 42.19
CA ARG A 192 30.34 -6.27 42.51
C ARG A 192 30.09 -7.68 42.00
N VAL A 193 29.34 -8.45 42.78
CA VAL A 193 28.81 -9.75 42.36
C VAL A 193 27.30 -9.63 42.17
N VAL A 194 26.80 -10.14 41.07
CA VAL A 194 25.35 -10.22 40.83
C VAL A 194 24.80 -11.42 41.59
N MET A 195 23.83 -11.20 42.46
CA MET A 195 23.21 -12.19 43.32
C MET A 195 21.69 -12.07 43.31
N ASN A 196 20.99 -13.20 43.43
CA ASN A 196 19.55 -13.23 43.66
C ASN A 196 19.30 -13.12 45.17
N ASP A 197 18.77 -11.99 45.60
CA ASP A 197 18.35 -11.75 46.97
C ASP A 197 16.84 -11.97 47.08
N ASN A 198 16.45 -13.14 47.52
CA ASN A 198 15.05 -13.54 47.75
C ASN A 198 14.11 -13.21 46.56
N GLY A 199 14.55 -13.49 45.36
CA GLY A 199 13.76 -13.26 44.13
C GLY A 199 14.06 -11.97 43.39
N THR A 200 14.89 -11.08 43.97
CA THR A 200 15.34 -9.83 43.34
C THR A 200 16.81 -9.90 42.99
N MET A 201 17.17 -9.57 41.74
CA MET A 201 18.58 -9.50 41.33
C MET A 201 19.19 -8.21 41.84
N VAL A 202 20.29 -8.35 42.58
CA VAL A 202 21.04 -7.21 43.20
C VAL A 202 22.52 -7.32 42.90
N GLN A 203 23.24 -6.20 43.00
CA GLN A 203 24.70 -6.18 43.02
C GLN A 203 25.18 -6.09 44.45
N VAL A 204 25.96 -7.05 44.89
CA VAL A 204 26.54 -7.11 46.24
C VAL A 204 28.02 -6.74 46.16
N ALA A 205 28.49 -5.86 47.05
CA ALA A 205 29.90 -5.54 47.10
C ALA A 205 30.73 -6.76 47.56
N VAL A 206 31.92 -6.92 47.00
CA VAL A 206 32.83 -8.02 47.37
C VAL A 206 33.18 -7.93 48.86
N THR A 207 33.29 -6.74 49.43
CA THR A 207 33.50 -6.52 50.88
C THR A 207 32.39 -7.07 51.76
N ASP A 208 31.12 -7.00 51.31
CA ASP A 208 29.96 -7.52 52.05
C ASP A 208 29.97 -9.06 52.08
N LEU A 209 30.35 -9.68 50.95
CA LEU A 209 30.55 -11.13 50.87
C LEU A 209 31.71 -11.56 51.74
N ALA A 210 32.84 -10.85 51.75
CA ALA A 210 33.97 -11.13 52.57
C ALA A 210 33.59 -11.07 54.06
N ALA A 211 32.84 -10.03 54.49
CA ALA A 211 32.36 -9.90 55.85
C ALA A 211 31.41 -11.06 56.25
N TYR A 212 30.50 -11.48 55.37
CA TYR A 212 29.63 -12.64 55.60
C TYR A 212 30.40 -13.92 55.79
N PHE A 213 31.38 -14.20 54.94
CA PHE A 213 32.21 -15.42 55.07
C PHE A 213 33.11 -15.39 56.29
N ASP A 214 33.61 -14.22 56.74
CA ASP A 214 34.42 -14.08 57.92
C ASP A 214 33.61 -14.39 59.19
N ASP A 215 32.34 -14.00 59.24
CA ASP A 215 31.42 -14.24 60.36
C ASP A 215 30.96 -15.73 60.43
N GLU A 216 30.78 -16.40 59.30
CA GLU A 216 30.29 -17.79 59.22
C GLU A 216 31.40 -18.86 59.38
N ILE A 217 32.68 -18.50 59.25
CA ILE A 217 33.83 -19.47 59.25
C ILE A 217 34.56 -19.49 60.62
N THR A 218 34.14 -18.67 61.57
CA THR A 218 34.68 -18.74 62.93
C THR A 218 33.90 -19.70 63.78
#